data_65f55f174ae4c6634097a50ce7ac5855
#
_entry.id   65f55f174ae4c6634097a50ce7ac5855
#
_cell.length_a   1.000
_cell.length_b   1.000
_cell.length_c   1.000
_cell.angle_alpha   90.00
_cell.angle_beta   90.00
_cell.angle_gamma   90.00
#
_symmetry.space_group_name_H-M   'P 1'
#
loop_
_entity.id
_entity.type
_entity.pdbx_description
1 polymer ?
#
loop_
_entity_poly.entity_id
_entity_poly.type
_entity_poly.pdbx_seq_one_letter_code
_entity_poly.pdbx_strand_id
1 'polypeptide(L)'
;MPDEEHSVHQNIYRNVVTGATPNPVIPNPDAIDEEFTDAANRVLSKAVELIRVLIGAHQSAIAIIVQEDWSSIRKYFSLSEKYAAWANYNTPATGYGTHGWLLRHNRPVRMTQAELEAHPEWKGFGTEAGKHPPMRGWLSAPIVGRDGTNWGLLQLSDKYAGEFTEEDEKHFISFAGLVSETLEALWDVRNLRKSAPAG
;
A
#
# COMPACT_ATOMS: atom_id res chain seq x y z
N MET A 1 2.31 33.73 8.21
CA MET A 1 2.44 32.32 7.88
C MET A 1 1.05 31.78 7.77
N PRO A 2 0.51 31.48 6.58
CA PRO A 2 -0.80 30.86 6.50
C PRO A 2 -0.64 29.36 6.78
N ASP A 3 -1.53 28.84 7.63
CA ASP A 3 -1.67 27.43 7.95
C ASP A 3 -2.00 26.65 6.66
N GLU A 4 -1.10 25.76 6.25
CA GLU A 4 -1.37 24.80 5.19
C GLU A 4 -2.35 23.75 5.72
N GLU A 5 -3.63 23.94 5.46
CA GLU A 5 -4.62 22.88 5.61
C GLU A 5 -4.29 21.75 4.63
N HIS A 6 -3.74 20.68 5.16
CA HIS A 6 -3.43 19.47 4.40
C HIS A 6 -4.74 18.77 4.04
N SER A 7 -5.19 18.98 2.81
CA SER A 7 -6.32 18.23 2.25
C SER A 7 -5.92 16.77 2.07
N VAL A 8 -6.39 15.91 2.96
CA VAL A 8 -6.26 14.44 2.85
C VAL A 8 -7.38 13.94 1.97
N HIS A 9 -7.12 13.75 0.69
CA HIS A 9 -8.05 13.02 -0.17
C HIS A 9 -7.84 11.51 0.01
N GLN A 10 -8.68 10.92 0.83
CA GLN A 10 -8.76 9.47 0.98
C GLN A 10 -9.57 8.89 -0.18
N ASN A 11 -8.91 8.39 -1.20
CA ASN A 11 -9.55 7.65 -2.26
C ASN A 11 -9.34 6.15 -2.06
N ILE A 12 -10.40 5.44 -1.69
CA ILE A 12 -10.44 3.98 -1.63
C ILE A 12 -10.85 3.49 -3.00
N TYR A 13 -9.91 2.93 -3.76
CA TYR A 13 -10.20 2.34 -5.08
C TYR A 13 -10.37 0.83 -4.97
N ARG A 14 -11.53 0.39 -5.41
CA ARG A 14 -11.84 -1.01 -5.63
C ARG A 14 -11.66 -1.31 -7.12
N ASN A 15 -10.52 -1.88 -7.50
CA ASN A 15 -10.34 -2.37 -8.86
C ASN A 15 -10.78 -3.84 -8.92
N VAL A 16 -11.95 -4.08 -9.45
CA VAL A 16 -12.37 -5.42 -9.85
C VAL A 16 -11.97 -5.60 -11.30
N VAL A 17 -10.93 -6.39 -11.54
CA VAL A 17 -10.63 -6.86 -12.90
C VAL A 17 -11.53 -8.08 -13.13
N THR A 18 -12.56 -7.91 -13.93
CA THR A 18 -13.45 -9.00 -14.35
C THR A 18 -12.78 -9.87 -15.40
N GLY A 19 -12.02 -10.84 -14.94
CA GLY A 19 -11.64 -12.01 -15.73
C GLY A 19 -12.36 -13.21 -15.11
N ALA A 20 -13.14 -13.93 -15.90
CA ALA A 20 -13.96 -15.04 -15.45
C ALA A 20 -13.10 -16.16 -14.86
N THR A 21 -13.05 -16.26 -13.55
CA THR A 21 -12.58 -17.43 -12.78
C THR A 21 -13.55 -17.72 -11.65
N PRO A 22 -13.67 -18.99 -11.23
CA PRO A 22 -14.74 -19.40 -10.32
C PRO A 22 -14.63 -18.70 -8.98
N ASN A 23 -15.76 -18.23 -8.49
CA ASN A 23 -16.01 -17.54 -7.24
C ASN A 23 -14.99 -17.84 -6.15
N PRO A 24 -14.19 -16.84 -5.74
CA PRO A 24 -13.64 -16.88 -4.40
C PRO A 24 -14.81 -16.67 -3.45
N VAL A 25 -14.92 -17.53 -2.50
CA VAL A 25 -15.82 -17.37 -1.38
C VAL A 25 -15.28 -16.19 -0.53
N ILE A 26 -15.61 -14.96 -0.95
CA ILE A 26 -15.84 -13.95 0.08
C ILE A 26 -17.21 -14.38 0.63
N PRO A 27 -17.29 -14.93 1.82
CA PRO A 27 -18.57 -15.17 2.45
C PRO A 27 -19.34 -13.86 2.37
N ASN A 28 -20.61 -13.93 2.06
CA ASN A 28 -21.50 -12.79 2.20
C ASN A 28 -21.12 -12.13 3.54
N PRO A 29 -20.60 -10.87 3.54
CA PRO A 29 -19.91 -10.36 4.71
C PRO A 29 -20.90 -10.37 5.87
N ASP A 30 -20.66 -11.28 6.82
CA ASP A 30 -21.37 -11.18 8.09
C ASP A 30 -20.84 -9.95 8.84
N ALA A 31 -21.53 -9.53 9.87
CA ALA A 31 -21.16 -8.33 10.63
C ALA A 31 -19.71 -8.38 11.16
N ILE A 32 -19.16 -9.58 11.41
CA ILE A 32 -17.79 -9.78 11.87
C ILE A 32 -16.79 -9.44 10.75
N ASP A 33 -17.09 -9.82 9.50
CA ASP A 33 -16.25 -9.48 8.34
C ASP A 33 -16.32 -7.99 8.01
N GLU A 34 -17.49 -7.37 8.18
CA GLU A 34 -17.66 -5.93 8.03
C GLU A 34 -16.85 -5.16 9.07
N GLU A 35 -16.94 -5.54 10.35
CA GLU A 35 -16.17 -4.92 11.43
C GLU A 35 -14.65 -5.06 11.22
N PHE A 36 -14.19 -6.24 10.79
CA PHE A 36 -12.79 -6.44 10.43
C PHE A 36 -12.38 -5.52 9.28
N THR A 37 -13.19 -5.47 8.22
CA THR A 37 -12.92 -4.64 7.06
C THR A 37 -12.83 -3.16 7.44
N ASP A 38 -13.76 -2.69 8.25
CA ASP A 38 -13.79 -1.30 8.71
C ASP A 38 -12.60 -0.96 9.61
N ALA A 39 -12.23 -1.87 10.52
CA ALA A 39 -11.05 -1.69 11.37
C ALA A 39 -9.76 -1.65 10.53
N ALA A 40 -9.59 -2.58 9.60
CA ALA A 40 -8.45 -2.61 8.69
C ALA A 40 -8.39 -1.34 7.82
N ASN A 41 -9.52 -0.88 7.26
CA ASN A 41 -9.60 0.35 6.49
C ASN A 41 -9.12 1.57 7.30
N ARG A 42 -9.57 1.70 8.55
CA ARG A 42 -9.13 2.80 9.43
C ARG A 42 -7.63 2.76 9.71
N VAL A 43 -7.10 1.58 10.02
CA VAL A 43 -5.65 1.41 10.28
C VAL A 43 -4.83 1.76 9.04
N LEU A 44 -5.18 1.20 7.89
CA LEU A 44 -4.41 1.38 6.65
C LEU A 44 -4.46 2.83 6.15
N SER A 45 -5.62 3.48 6.25
CA SER A 45 -5.76 4.89 5.90
C SER A 45 -4.91 5.80 6.79
N LYS A 46 -4.86 5.53 8.10
CA LYS A 46 -4.00 6.27 9.02
C LYS A 46 -2.52 5.95 8.83
N ALA A 47 -2.19 4.71 8.53
CA ALA A 47 -0.81 4.30 8.29
C ALA A 47 -0.18 5.04 7.09
N VAL A 48 -0.88 5.15 5.96
CA VAL A 48 -0.35 5.86 4.79
C VAL A 48 -0.15 7.36 5.07
N GLU A 49 -1.08 7.99 5.79
CA GLU A 49 -0.98 9.38 6.17
C GLU A 49 0.23 9.61 7.10
N LEU A 50 0.30 8.82 8.17
CA LEU A 50 1.31 8.97 9.22
C LEU A 50 2.72 8.75 8.68
N ILE A 51 2.98 7.66 7.96
CA ILE A 51 4.32 7.35 7.47
C ILE A 51 4.80 8.36 6.43
N ARG A 52 3.88 8.88 5.60
CA ARG A 52 4.21 9.94 4.65
C ARG A 52 4.75 11.18 5.35
N VAL A 53 4.09 11.61 6.42
CA VAL A 53 4.47 12.81 7.18
C VAL A 53 5.73 12.57 7.99
N LEU A 54 5.85 11.41 8.66
CA LEU A 54 7.00 11.09 9.52
C LEU A 54 8.33 11.05 8.75
N ILE A 55 8.32 10.44 7.56
CA ILE A 55 9.54 10.34 6.73
C ILE A 55 9.71 11.56 5.81
N GLY A 56 8.63 12.30 5.57
CA GLY A 56 8.66 13.49 4.72
C GLY A 56 8.68 13.14 3.23
N ALA A 57 7.63 12.48 2.74
CA ALA A 57 7.47 12.11 1.34
C ALA A 57 6.22 12.76 0.73
N HIS A 58 6.24 12.95 -0.60
CA HIS A 58 5.09 13.49 -1.33
C HIS A 58 3.99 12.44 -1.56
N GLN A 59 4.37 11.17 -1.61
CA GLN A 59 3.44 10.06 -1.80
C GLN A 59 3.67 8.96 -0.79
N SER A 60 2.58 8.40 -0.28
CA SER A 60 2.53 7.11 0.41
C SER A 60 1.40 6.28 -0.16
N ALA A 61 1.61 4.98 -0.30
CA ALA A 61 0.57 4.05 -0.68
C ALA A 61 0.73 2.71 0.05
N ILE A 62 -0.41 2.11 0.39
CA ILE A 62 -0.49 0.70 0.77
C ILE A 62 -1.33 -0.01 -0.28
N ALA A 63 -0.83 -1.14 -0.77
CA ALA A 63 -1.59 -2.07 -1.60
C ALA A 63 -1.75 -3.38 -0.84
N ILE A 64 -3.00 -3.77 -0.57
CA ILE A 64 -3.34 -5.02 0.12
C ILE A 64 -3.93 -5.99 -0.88
N ILE A 65 -3.44 -7.22 -0.87
CA ILE A 65 -3.97 -8.32 -1.67
C ILE A 65 -5.27 -8.78 -1.02
N VAL A 66 -6.35 -8.78 -1.78
CA VAL A 66 -7.67 -9.17 -1.27
C VAL A 66 -7.95 -10.65 -1.51
N GLN A 67 -7.24 -11.25 -2.46
CA GLN A 67 -7.36 -12.66 -2.87
C GLN A 67 -5.97 -13.25 -3.06
N GLU A 68 -5.82 -14.53 -2.77
CA GLU A 68 -4.54 -15.23 -2.89
C GLU A 68 -3.95 -15.22 -4.31
N ASP A 69 -4.78 -15.08 -5.33
CA ASP A 69 -4.36 -15.03 -6.73
C ASP A 69 -3.95 -13.64 -7.22
N TRP A 70 -3.95 -12.62 -6.35
CA TRP A 70 -3.62 -11.24 -6.67
C TRP A 70 -4.55 -10.57 -7.69
N SER A 71 -5.69 -11.16 -7.98
CA SER A 71 -6.64 -10.62 -8.94
C SER A 71 -7.31 -9.34 -8.44
N SER A 72 -7.30 -9.11 -7.14
CA SER A 72 -7.86 -7.93 -6.50
C SER A 72 -6.88 -7.31 -5.52
N ILE A 73 -6.62 -6.02 -5.68
CA ILE A 73 -5.80 -5.23 -4.76
C ILE A 73 -6.64 -4.05 -4.27
N ARG A 74 -6.66 -3.88 -2.94
CA ARG A 74 -7.18 -2.66 -2.33
C ARG A 74 -6.03 -1.71 -2.08
N LYS A 75 -6.16 -0.47 -2.55
CA LYS A 75 -5.12 0.55 -2.43
C LYS A 75 -5.59 1.69 -1.51
N TYR A 76 -4.66 2.18 -0.72
CA TYR A 76 -4.80 3.36 0.15
C TYR A 76 -3.69 4.33 -0.23
N PHE A 77 -4.03 5.60 -0.36
CA PHE A 77 -3.07 6.65 -0.74
C PHE A 77 -3.12 7.82 0.23
N SER A 78 -1.95 8.41 0.44
CA SER A 78 -1.79 9.75 0.99
C SER A 78 -0.88 10.53 0.07
N LEU A 79 -1.37 11.64 -0.47
CA LEU A 79 -0.69 12.45 -1.47
C LEU A 79 -0.56 13.88 -0.97
N SER A 80 0.57 14.54 -1.24
CA SER A 80 0.70 15.99 -1.10
C SER A 80 0.06 16.70 -2.29
N GLU A 81 -0.07 18.03 -2.20
CA GLU A 81 -0.62 18.86 -3.28
C GLU A 81 0.13 18.68 -4.61
N LYS A 82 1.43 18.44 -4.57
CA LYS A 82 2.24 18.14 -5.77
C LYS A 82 1.64 17.00 -6.60
N TYR A 83 0.98 16.05 -5.97
CA TYR A 83 0.41 14.86 -6.59
C TYR A 83 -1.13 14.85 -6.60
N ALA A 84 -1.79 15.95 -6.29
CA ALA A 84 -3.25 16.01 -6.23
C ALA A 84 -3.93 15.56 -7.54
N ALA A 85 -3.37 15.92 -8.69
CA ALA A 85 -3.87 15.50 -10.00
C ALA A 85 -3.75 13.98 -10.25
N TRP A 86 -2.95 13.28 -9.45
CA TRP A 86 -2.68 11.85 -9.56
C TRP A 86 -3.53 10.99 -8.62
N ALA A 87 -4.42 11.60 -7.86
CA ALA A 87 -5.28 10.90 -6.91
C ALA A 87 -6.07 9.74 -7.55
N ASN A 88 -6.38 9.85 -8.83
CA ASN A 88 -7.15 8.86 -9.61
C ASN A 88 -6.26 7.99 -10.50
N TYR A 89 -4.93 8.08 -10.39
CA TYR A 89 -4.05 7.27 -11.22
C TYR A 89 -4.10 5.80 -10.82
N ASN A 90 -4.39 4.94 -11.77
CA ASN A 90 -4.48 3.51 -11.58
C ASN A 90 -3.33 2.78 -12.26
N THR A 91 -2.57 2.02 -11.48
CA THR A 91 -1.65 1.01 -12.02
C THR A 91 -2.32 -0.36 -12.02
N PRO A 92 -2.05 -1.22 -13.02
CA PRO A 92 -2.49 -2.61 -12.99
C PRO A 92 -2.08 -3.29 -11.68
N ALA A 93 -2.94 -4.18 -11.18
CA ALA A 93 -2.76 -4.77 -9.86
C ALA A 93 -1.60 -5.78 -9.84
N THR A 94 -1.52 -6.65 -10.83
CA THR A 94 -0.65 -7.83 -10.79
C THR A 94 0.52 -7.76 -11.74
N GLY A 95 1.69 -8.24 -11.28
CA GLY A 95 2.87 -8.43 -12.13
C GLY A 95 3.45 -7.18 -12.76
N TYR A 96 2.96 -6.01 -12.36
CA TYR A 96 3.34 -4.75 -13.00
C TYR A 96 4.53 -4.10 -12.30
N GLY A 97 5.60 -3.94 -13.07
CA GLY A 97 6.72 -3.11 -12.68
C GLY A 97 7.40 -3.51 -11.37
N THR A 98 8.00 -2.53 -10.74
CA THR A 98 8.73 -2.68 -9.47
C THR A 98 7.84 -3.17 -8.31
N HIS A 99 6.55 -2.90 -8.33
CA HIS A 99 5.61 -3.44 -7.34
C HIS A 99 5.52 -4.96 -7.44
N GLY A 100 5.30 -5.49 -8.65
CA GLY A 100 5.29 -6.94 -8.88
C GLY A 100 6.63 -7.59 -8.54
N TRP A 101 7.73 -6.90 -8.83
CA TRP A 101 9.07 -7.35 -8.44
C TRP A 101 9.20 -7.47 -6.92
N LEU A 102 8.83 -6.42 -6.16
CA LEU A 102 8.91 -6.42 -4.71
C LEU A 102 8.09 -7.56 -4.09
N LEU A 103 6.88 -7.76 -4.59
CA LEU A 103 5.98 -8.79 -4.08
C LEU A 103 6.52 -10.21 -4.32
N ARG A 104 7.22 -10.45 -5.44
CA ARG A 104 7.89 -11.74 -5.70
C ARG A 104 9.13 -11.98 -4.84
N HIS A 105 9.86 -10.90 -4.51
CA HIS A 105 11.10 -11.01 -3.72
C HIS A 105 10.86 -10.91 -2.22
N ASN A 106 9.73 -10.40 -1.81
CA ASN A 106 9.27 -10.30 -0.42
C ASN A 106 10.31 -9.66 0.53
N ARG A 107 11.00 -8.63 0.07
CA ARG A 107 12.02 -7.92 0.84
C ARG A 107 11.92 -6.41 0.63
N PRO A 108 12.29 -5.61 1.66
CA PRO A 108 12.35 -4.16 1.54
C PRO A 108 13.34 -3.71 0.45
N VAL A 109 13.10 -2.55 -0.09
CA VAL A 109 13.96 -1.92 -1.09
C VAL A 109 13.93 -0.40 -0.95
N ARG A 110 15.11 0.20 -1.08
CA ARG A 110 15.31 1.64 -1.21
C ARG A 110 16.06 1.90 -2.50
N MET A 111 15.53 2.77 -3.33
CA MET A 111 16.12 3.16 -4.61
C MET A 111 16.16 4.67 -4.72
N THR A 112 17.27 5.20 -5.18
CA THR A 112 17.36 6.54 -5.76
C THR A 112 16.49 6.62 -7.01
N GLN A 113 16.21 7.82 -7.50
CA GLN A 113 15.45 7.96 -8.75
C GLN A 113 16.20 7.31 -9.92
N ALA A 114 17.52 7.47 -9.99
CA ALA A 114 18.34 6.89 -11.05
C ALA A 114 18.32 5.35 -11.01
N GLU A 115 18.41 4.75 -9.83
CA GLU A 115 18.33 3.29 -9.66
C GLU A 115 16.94 2.76 -10.03
N LEU A 116 15.88 3.49 -9.65
CA LEU A 116 14.52 3.13 -10.01
C LEU A 116 14.32 3.14 -11.54
N GLU A 117 14.77 4.20 -12.22
CA GLU A 117 14.68 4.34 -13.67
C GLU A 117 15.51 3.31 -14.42
N ALA A 118 16.64 2.90 -13.86
CA ALA A 118 17.50 1.84 -14.41
C ALA A 118 17.00 0.42 -14.10
N HIS A 119 16.01 0.27 -13.23
CA HIS A 119 15.55 -1.05 -12.81
C HIS A 119 14.82 -1.78 -13.95
N PRO A 120 15.16 -3.05 -14.26
CA PRO A 120 14.59 -3.77 -15.41
C PRO A 120 13.06 -3.87 -15.41
N GLU A 121 12.47 -3.91 -14.21
CA GLU A 121 11.02 -3.98 -14.03
C GLU A 121 10.36 -2.59 -13.98
N TRP A 122 11.12 -1.50 -14.09
CA TRP A 122 10.54 -0.16 -14.12
C TRP A 122 9.73 0.06 -15.41
N LYS A 123 8.45 0.34 -15.26
CA LYS A 123 7.55 0.59 -16.40
C LYS A 123 7.19 2.08 -16.56
N GLY A 124 7.77 2.94 -15.71
CA GLY A 124 7.35 4.35 -15.67
C GLY A 124 5.87 4.49 -15.32
N PHE A 125 5.26 5.51 -15.86
CA PHE A 125 3.84 5.84 -15.69
C PHE A 125 3.03 5.59 -16.97
N GLY A 126 3.54 4.75 -17.88
CA GLY A 126 2.90 4.43 -19.15
C GLY A 126 2.61 5.70 -19.98
N THR A 127 1.38 5.83 -20.46
CA THR A 127 0.94 6.99 -21.27
C THR A 127 0.95 8.32 -20.49
N GLU A 128 1.02 8.27 -19.18
CA GLU A 128 1.02 9.45 -18.30
C GLU A 128 2.43 9.90 -17.90
N ALA A 129 3.47 9.22 -18.36
CA ALA A 129 4.86 9.49 -17.97
C ALA A 129 5.28 10.96 -18.12
N GLY A 130 4.88 11.60 -19.23
CA GLY A 130 5.21 13.00 -19.50
C GLY A 130 4.47 14.01 -18.61
N LYS A 131 3.48 13.60 -17.87
CA LYS A 131 2.69 14.45 -16.97
C LYS A 131 3.04 14.26 -15.51
N HIS A 132 3.73 13.16 -15.18
CA HIS A 132 4.09 12.85 -13.80
C HIS A 132 5.16 13.83 -13.29
N PRO A 133 4.97 14.42 -12.10
CA PRO A 133 6.00 15.26 -11.50
C PRO A 133 7.30 14.47 -11.29
N PRO A 134 8.48 15.11 -11.42
CA PRO A 134 9.74 14.45 -11.09
C PRO A 134 9.71 13.89 -9.68
N MET A 135 10.11 12.62 -9.52
CA MET A 135 10.25 11.97 -8.22
C MET A 135 11.67 12.07 -7.67
N ARG A 136 11.83 11.78 -6.39
CA ARG A 136 13.12 11.64 -5.69
C ARG A 136 13.14 10.32 -4.94
N GLY A 137 13.34 9.26 -5.70
CA GLY A 137 13.49 7.92 -5.18
C GLY A 137 12.21 7.21 -4.77
N TRP A 138 12.39 5.98 -4.36
CA TRP A 138 11.36 5.05 -3.95
C TRP A 138 11.82 4.20 -2.77
N LEU A 139 10.95 4.05 -1.80
CA LEU A 139 11.15 3.24 -0.61
C LEU A 139 9.94 2.34 -0.45
N SER A 140 10.13 1.02 -0.37
CA SER A 140 9.03 0.09 -0.27
C SER A 140 9.38 -1.12 0.58
N ALA A 141 8.38 -1.64 1.28
CA ALA A 141 8.49 -2.84 2.10
C ALA A 141 7.24 -3.71 1.93
N PRO A 142 7.41 -5.05 1.93
CA PRO A 142 6.27 -5.95 1.94
C PRO A 142 5.56 -5.88 3.30
N ILE A 143 4.27 -6.14 3.29
CA ILE A 143 3.45 -6.39 4.49
C ILE A 143 3.34 -7.91 4.60
N VAL A 144 4.03 -8.49 5.57
CA VAL A 144 4.20 -9.95 5.70
C VAL A 144 3.61 -10.44 7.00
N GLY A 145 2.78 -11.47 6.91
CA GLY A 145 2.25 -12.16 8.05
C GLY A 145 3.29 -13.01 8.78
N ARG A 146 2.98 -13.46 10.01
CA ARG A 146 3.84 -14.31 10.84
C ARG A 146 4.21 -15.64 10.18
N ASP A 147 3.35 -16.13 9.31
CA ASP A 147 3.57 -17.34 8.51
C ASP A 147 4.42 -17.11 7.25
N GLY A 148 4.85 -15.87 7.00
CA GLY A 148 5.60 -15.47 5.82
C GLY A 148 4.73 -15.13 4.61
N THR A 149 3.42 -15.23 4.71
CA THR A 149 2.50 -14.85 3.63
C THR A 149 2.57 -13.36 3.37
N ASN A 150 2.75 -12.98 2.11
CA ASN A 150 2.73 -11.59 1.72
C ASN A 150 1.27 -11.10 1.56
N TRP A 151 0.89 -10.12 2.35
CA TRP A 151 -0.43 -9.50 2.31
C TRP A 151 -0.49 -8.24 1.45
N GLY A 152 0.68 -7.77 1.00
CA GLY A 152 0.76 -6.58 0.21
C GLY A 152 2.07 -5.82 0.37
N LEU A 153 2.03 -4.54 0.09
CA LEU A 153 3.19 -3.65 0.23
C LEU A 153 2.79 -2.28 0.78
N LEU A 154 3.74 -1.67 1.46
CA LEU A 154 3.76 -0.24 1.79
C LEU A 154 4.86 0.43 0.98
N GLN A 155 4.62 1.65 0.49
CA GLN A 155 5.62 2.42 -0.24
C GLN A 155 5.56 3.91 0.06
N LEU A 156 6.71 4.55 -0.11
CA LEU A 156 6.88 6.00 -0.20
C LEU A 156 7.55 6.34 -1.54
N SER A 157 7.17 7.46 -2.11
CA SER A 157 7.81 8.01 -3.31
C SER A 157 8.03 9.49 -3.14
N ASP A 158 9.12 9.98 -3.75
CA ASP A 158 9.44 11.41 -3.80
C ASP A 158 9.59 12.05 -2.42
N LYS A 159 10.75 11.87 -1.81
CA LYS A 159 11.10 12.53 -0.55
C LYS A 159 11.06 14.05 -0.69
N TYR A 160 10.61 14.78 0.34
CA TYR A 160 10.52 16.26 0.31
C TYR A 160 11.86 16.94 0.02
N ALA A 161 12.95 16.41 0.56
CA ALA A 161 14.29 16.93 0.36
C ALA A 161 15.32 15.80 0.30
N GLY A 162 16.20 15.84 -0.69
CA GLY A 162 17.21 14.81 -0.91
C GLY A 162 16.60 13.46 -1.32
N GLU A 163 17.30 12.39 -1.01
CA GLU A 163 16.90 11.02 -1.26
C GLU A 163 16.57 10.30 0.05
N PHE A 164 15.89 9.15 -0.04
CA PHE A 164 15.66 8.32 1.15
C PHE A 164 16.99 7.78 1.68
N THR A 165 17.19 7.90 3.00
CA THR A 165 18.40 7.46 3.70
C THR A 165 18.23 6.05 4.27
N GLU A 166 19.32 5.45 4.75
CA GLU A 166 19.27 4.18 5.48
C GLU A 166 18.46 4.29 6.78
N GLU A 167 18.46 5.45 7.41
CA GLU A 167 17.66 5.70 8.61
C GLU A 167 16.15 5.75 8.25
N ASP A 168 15.80 6.41 7.15
CA ASP A 168 14.42 6.36 6.65
C ASP A 168 13.97 4.92 6.37
N GLU A 169 14.82 4.14 5.72
CA GLU A 169 14.55 2.74 5.42
C GLU A 169 14.32 1.91 6.69
N LYS A 170 15.18 2.06 7.69
CA LYS A 170 15.05 1.37 8.97
C LYS A 170 13.75 1.71 9.69
N HIS A 171 13.39 2.99 9.76
CA HIS A 171 12.14 3.43 10.37
C HIS A 171 10.93 2.92 9.56
N PHE A 172 11.03 2.96 8.25
CA PHE A 172 9.98 2.52 7.35
C PHE A 172 9.71 1.01 7.47
N ILE A 173 10.76 0.19 7.53
CA ILE A 173 10.65 -1.26 7.74
C ILE A 173 9.99 -1.57 9.07
N SER A 174 10.41 -0.88 10.15
CA SER A 174 9.81 -1.04 11.47
C SER A 174 8.34 -0.67 11.48
N PHE A 175 7.97 0.39 10.75
CA PHE A 175 6.58 0.80 10.61
C PHE A 175 5.75 -0.19 9.79
N ALA A 176 6.30 -0.75 8.69
CA ALA A 176 5.64 -1.80 7.92
C ALA A 176 5.39 -3.05 8.77
N GLY A 177 6.34 -3.43 9.63
CA GLY A 177 6.17 -4.49 10.61
C GLY A 177 5.01 -4.22 11.57
N LEU A 178 4.91 -3.00 12.11
CA LEU A 178 3.80 -2.61 12.98
C LEU A 178 2.44 -2.71 12.27
N VAL A 179 2.38 -2.31 11.00
CA VAL A 179 1.17 -2.46 10.18
C VAL A 179 0.81 -3.94 10.01
N SER A 180 1.81 -4.79 9.71
CA SER A 180 1.61 -6.25 9.59
C SER A 180 1.04 -6.84 10.88
N GLU A 181 1.68 -6.59 12.01
CA GLU A 181 1.23 -7.10 13.32
C GLU A 181 -0.18 -6.61 13.68
N THR A 182 -0.51 -5.36 13.33
CA THR A 182 -1.84 -4.81 13.59
C THR A 182 -2.91 -5.52 12.75
N LEU A 183 -2.63 -5.76 11.47
CA LEU A 183 -3.56 -6.48 10.60
C LEU A 183 -3.76 -7.93 11.06
N GLU A 184 -2.69 -8.60 11.50
CA GLU A 184 -2.77 -9.96 12.06
C GLU A 184 -3.61 -10.00 13.33
N ALA A 185 -3.41 -9.06 14.24
CA ALA A 185 -4.21 -8.99 15.47
C ALA A 185 -5.71 -8.81 15.15
N LEU A 186 -6.05 -7.97 14.19
CA LEU A 186 -7.42 -7.82 13.72
C LEU A 186 -7.97 -9.10 13.11
N TRP A 187 -7.17 -9.79 12.32
CA TRP A 187 -7.52 -11.06 11.69
C TRP A 187 -7.73 -12.17 12.71
N ASP A 188 -6.88 -12.25 13.72
CA ASP A 188 -7.01 -13.21 14.82
C ASP A 188 -8.31 -12.99 15.61
N VAL A 189 -8.63 -11.73 15.95
CA VAL A 189 -9.89 -11.38 16.62
C VAL A 189 -11.09 -11.79 15.78
N ARG A 190 -11.07 -11.52 14.48
CA ARG A 190 -12.11 -11.95 13.55
C ARG A 190 -12.31 -13.47 13.57
N ASN A 191 -11.22 -14.23 13.47
CA ASN A 191 -11.26 -15.69 13.44
C ASN A 191 -11.75 -16.29 14.75
N LEU A 192 -11.31 -15.74 15.88
CA LEU A 192 -11.80 -16.15 17.21
C LEU A 192 -13.31 -15.92 17.34
N ARG A 193 -13.81 -14.79 16.88
CA ARG A 193 -15.25 -14.48 16.95
C ARG A 193 -16.08 -15.38 16.02
N LYS A 194 -15.55 -15.74 14.85
CA LYS A 194 -16.22 -16.66 13.91
C LYS A 194 -16.24 -18.11 14.39
N SER A 195 -15.26 -18.51 15.18
CA SER A 195 -15.18 -19.88 15.73
C SER A 195 -15.91 -20.04 17.06
N ALA A 196 -16.39 -18.95 17.67
CA ALA A 196 -17.16 -19.02 18.89
C ALA A 196 -18.52 -19.71 18.62
N PRO A 197 -18.92 -20.71 19.44
CA PRO A 197 -20.23 -21.35 19.29
C PRO A 197 -21.33 -20.30 19.41
N ALA A 198 -22.33 -20.40 18.53
CA ALA A 198 -23.55 -19.60 18.67
C ALA A 198 -24.22 -19.95 20.01
N GLY A 199 -24.26 -18.99 20.94
CA GLY A 199 -24.86 -19.14 22.24
C GLY A 199 -26.38 -19.28 22.19
#